data_58e3aa018f6f66dbb119ef078fdb825d
#
_entry.id   58e3aa018f6f66dbb119ef078fdb825d
#
_cell.length_a   1.000
_cell.length_b   1.000
_cell.length_c   1.000
_cell.angle_alpha   90.00
_cell.angle_beta   90.00
_cell.angle_gamma   90.00
#
_symmetry.space_group_name_H-M   'P 1'
#
loop_
_entity.id
_entity.type
_entity.pdbx_description
1 polymer ?
#
loop_
_entity_poly.entity_id
_entity_poly.type
_entity_poly.pdbx_seq_one_letter_code
_entity_poly.pdbx_strand_id
1 'polypeptide(L)'
;MKEFLLPVHKAVVKASVGLHARPAAVFVRAVTETGLPVTIAKEGIAHVDARSLLHVMTADFHQGCVVELAIGEDVLDGALSRREAVDALRALGELLESQGAV
;
A
#
# COMPACT_ATOMS: atom_id res chain seq x y z
N MET A 1 -18.78 -15.30 16.64
CA MET A 1 -18.50 -14.14 15.94
C MET A 1 -17.63 -14.36 14.73
N LYS A 2 -17.99 -13.68 13.73
CA LYS A 2 -17.29 -13.86 12.53
C LYS A 2 -16.14 -12.92 12.42
N GLU A 3 -15.07 -13.42 11.98
CA GLU A 3 -13.93 -12.59 11.84
C GLU A 3 -13.75 -12.21 10.42
N PHE A 4 -13.55 -10.94 10.17
CA PHE A 4 -13.23 -10.50 8.84
C PHE A 4 -11.78 -10.16 8.82
N LEU A 5 -11.02 -11.00 8.12
CA LEU A 5 -9.62 -10.73 7.97
C LEU A 5 -9.46 -9.97 6.68
N LEU A 6 -9.34 -8.67 6.78
CA LEU A 6 -9.12 -7.86 5.61
C LEU A 6 -7.81 -8.26 4.98
N PRO A 7 -7.74 -8.28 3.65
CA PRO A 7 -6.45 -8.50 3.00
C PRO A 7 -5.51 -7.37 3.40
N VAL A 8 -4.42 -7.72 4.04
CA VAL A 8 -3.39 -6.76 4.40
C VAL A 8 -2.05 -7.35 4.10
N HIS A 9 -1.09 -6.49 3.84
CA HIS A 9 0.28 -6.92 3.59
C HIS A 9 1.21 -5.88 4.17
N LYS A 10 2.18 -6.32 4.95
CA LYS A 10 3.15 -5.41 5.54
C LYS A 10 4.41 -5.42 4.70
N ALA A 11 5.00 -4.26 4.56
CA ALA A 11 6.23 -4.11 3.80
C ALA A 11 7.07 -3.01 4.45
N VAL A 12 8.35 -3.01 4.14
CA VAL A 12 9.27 -2.01 4.65
C VAL A 12 9.59 -1.03 3.54
N VAL A 13 9.51 0.26 3.84
CA VAL A 13 9.88 1.29 2.87
C VAL A 13 11.40 1.28 2.75
N LYS A 14 11.91 0.95 1.57
CA LYS A 14 13.35 0.83 1.37
C LYS A 14 13.96 2.00 0.63
N ALA A 15 13.15 2.80 -0.06
CA ALA A 15 13.69 3.95 -0.79
C ALA A 15 14.38 4.90 0.18
N SER A 16 15.57 5.37 -0.17
CA SER A 16 16.37 6.19 0.73
C SER A 16 15.68 7.49 1.09
N VAL A 17 14.85 8.02 0.20
CA VAL A 17 14.12 9.25 0.48
C VAL A 17 12.74 8.97 1.09
N GLY A 18 12.42 7.69 1.36
CA GLY A 18 11.09 7.34 1.79
C GLY A 18 10.10 7.42 0.64
N LEU A 19 8.82 7.47 0.97
CA LEU A 19 7.79 7.60 -0.06
C LEU A 19 7.56 9.07 -0.38
N HIS A 20 8.57 9.64 -1.00
CA HIS A 20 8.54 11.02 -1.48
C HIS A 20 9.07 11.01 -2.91
N ALA A 21 8.83 12.08 -3.63
CA ALA A 21 9.37 12.30 -4.96
C ALA A 21 9.10 11.09 -5.87
N ARG A 22 10.10 10.60 -6.58
CA ARG A 22 9.90 9.55 -7.56
C ARG A 22 9.42 8.24 -6.95
N PRO A 23 9.96 7.75 -5.83
CA PRO A 23 9.43 6.50 -5.25
C PRO A 23 7.94 6.59 -4.94
N ALA A 24 7.47 7.73 -4.43
CA ALA A 24 6.06 7.90 -4.14
C ALA A 24 5.24 7.89 -5.44
N ALA A 25 5.71 8.57 -6.47
CA ALA A 25 4.99 8.62 -7.73
C ALA A 25 4.89 7.24 -8.36
N VAL A 26 5.97 6.47 -8.32
CA VAL A 26 5.98 5.12 -8.87
C VAL A 26 4.99 4.23 -8.11
N PHE A 27 5.00 4.33 -6.79
CA PHE A 27 4.11 3.52 -5.96
C PHE A 27 2.65 3.88 -6.22
N VAL A 28 2.31 5.17 -6.21
CA VAL A 28 0.94 5.61 -6.42
C VAL A 28 0.45 5.20 -7.80
N ARG A 29 1.31 5.29 -8.80
CA ARG A 29 0.94 4.88 -10.13
C ARG A 29 0.64 3.37 -10.18
N ALA A 30 1.47 2.58 -9.53
CA ALA A 30 1.25 1.14 -9.48
C ALA A 30 -0.07 0.82 -8.80
N VAL A 31 -0.40 1.52 -7.71
CA VAL A 31 -1.66 1.34 -7.03
C VAL A 31 -2.82 1.67 -7.97
N THR A 32 -2.72 2.80 -8.66
CA THR A 32 -3.77 3.24 -9.57
C THR A 32 -3.98 2.21 -10.68
N GLU A 33 -2.91 1.61 -11.16
CA GLU A 33 -3.01 0.64 -12.24
C GLU A 33 -3.69 -0.66 -11.80
N THR A 34 -3.72 -0.95 -10.50
CA THR A 34 -4.47 -2.12 -10.04
C THR A 34 -5.97 -1.91 -10.15
N GLY A 35 -6.42 -0.68 -10.17
CA GLY A 35 -7.85 -0.38 -10.14
C GLY A 35 -8.50 -0.62 -8.80
N LEU A 36 -7.71 -0.87 -7.75
CA LEU A 36 -8.23 -1.22 -6.44
C LEU A 36 -8.06 -0.08 -5.45
N PRO A 37 -8.99 0.05 -4.50
CA PRO A 37 -8.90 1.12 -3.48
C PRO A 37 -7.95 0.72 -2.35
N VAL A 38 -6.67 0.71 -2.66
CA VAL A 38 -5.65 0.35 -1.70
C VAL A 38 -5.41 1.50 -0.73
N THR A 39 -5.22 1.16 0.53
CA THR A 39 -4.84 2.14 1.55
C THR A 39 -3.49 1.76 2.13
N ILE A 40 -2.82 2.74 2.72
CA ILE A 40 -1.52 2.53 3.33
C ILE A 40 -1.47 3.23 4.67
N ALA A 41 -0.86 2.58 5.65
CA ALA A 41 -0.74 3.12 6.99
C ALA A 41 0.58 2.69 7.61
N LYS A 42 0.95 3.35 8.68
CA LYS A 42 2.05 2.91 9.53
C LYS A 42 1.61 3.12 10.96
N GLU A 43 2.39 2.59 11.89
CA GLU A 43 2.05 2.72 13.29
C GLU A 43 1.92 4.19 13.66
N GLY A 44 0.83 4.55 14.30
CA GLY A 44 0.57 5.92 14.70
C GLY A 44 -0.08 6.79 13.63
N ILE A 45 -0.26 6.25 12.42
CA ILE A 45 -0.85 6.99 11.31
C ILE A 45 -2.00 6.17 10.76
N ALA A 46 -3.17 6.77 10.69
CA ALA A 46 -4.34 6.09 10.13
C ALA A 46 -4.13 5.82 8.64
N HIS A 47 -4.91 4.89 8.12
CA HIS A 47 -4.84 4.55 6.70
C HIS A 47 -5.17 5.76 5.85
N VAL A 48 -4.39 5.97 4.80
CA VAL A 48 -4.66 7.01 3.82
C VAL A 48 -4.78 6.34 2.46
N ASP A 49 -5.40 7.07 1.52
CA ASP A 49 -5.65 6.54 0.19
C ASP A 49 -4.32 6.45 -0.57
N ALA A 50 -3.91 5.23 -0.89
CA ALA A 50 -2.65 5.02 -1.59
C ALA A 50 -2.70 5.45 -3.05
N ARG A 51 -3.90 5.84 -3.54
CA ARG A 51 -4.02 6.37 -4.90
C ARG A 51 -3.75 7.86 -4.93
N SER A 52 -3.59 8.49 -3.77
CA SER A 52 -3.38 9.93 -3.70
C SER A 52 -1.93 10.23 -3.39
N LEU A 53 -1.24 10.79 -4.37
CA LEU A 53 0.17 11.15 -4.17
C LEU A 53 0.33 12.13 -3.01
N LEU A 54 -0.59 13.09 -2.92
CA LEU A 54 -0.52 14.08 -1.85
C LEU A 54 -0.65 13.41 -0.48
N HIS A 55 -1.60 12.50 -0.33
CA HIS A 55 -1.80 11.84 0.95
C HIS A 55 -0.60 10.98 1.32
N VAL A 56 -0.05 10.26 0.34
CA VAL A 56 1.10 9.40 0.60
C VAL A 56 2.31 10.22 1.03
N MET A 57 2.56 11.33 0.34
CA MET A 57 3.73 12.14 0.68
C MET A 57 3.55 12.88 2.00
N THR A 58 2.33 13.31 2.30
CA THR A 58 2.07 14.05 3.52
C THR A 58 2.16 13.17 4.76
N ALA A 59 1.88 11.89 4.61
CA ALA A 59 1.92 10.96 5.75
C ALA A 59 3.34 10.62 6.19
N ASP A 60 4.33 10.98 5.38
CA ASP A 60 5.74 10.83 5.75
C ASP A 60 6.14 9.38 6.05
N PHE A 61 5.96 8.53 5.06
CA PHE A 61 6.43 7.15 5.17
C PHE A 61 7.93 7.12 4.87
N HIS A 62 8.73 7.26 5.92
CA HIS A 62 10.18 7.39 5.75
C HIS A 62 10.88 6.05 5.54
N GLN A 63 12.12 6.10 5.13
CA GLN A 63 12.90 4.89 4.93
C GLN A 63 12.95 4.08 6.21
N GLY A 64 12.73 2.80 6.07
CA GLY A 64 12.82 1.87 7.20
C GLY A 64 11.50 1.67 7.92
N CYS A 65 10.48 2.49 7.67
CA CYS A 65 9.25 2.29 8.39
C CYS A 65 8.49 1.10 7.79
N VAL A 66 7.77 0.41 8.66
CA VAL A 66 6.91 -0.70 8.23
C VAL A 66 5.54 -0.14 7.93
N VAL A 67 5.06 -0.39 6.74
CA VAL A 67 3.74 0.08 6.33
C VAL A 67 2.81 -1.11 6.17
N GLU A 68 1.52 -0.84 6.31
CA GLU A 68 0.49 -1.83 6.11
C GLU A 68 -0.35 -1.41 4.92
N LEU A 69 -0.41 -2.28 3.92
CA LEU A 69 -1.25 -2.07 2.75
C LEU A 69 -2.52 -2.88 2.94
N ALA A 70 -3.66 -2.29 2.59
CA ALA A 70 -4.93 -2.96 2.80
C ALA A 70 -5.92 -2.60 1.72
N ILE A 71 -6.94 -3.45 1.56
CA ILE A 71 -8.07 -3.21 0.68
C ILE A 71 -9.32 -3.44 1.51
N GLY A 72 -10.26 -2.51 1.45
CA GLY A 72 -11.48 -2.62 2.22
C GLY A 72 -12.30 -3.84 1.85
N GLU A 73 -12.98 -4.37 2.85
CA GLU A 73 -13.70 -5.62 2.68
C GLU A 73 -14.91 -5.50 1.75
N ASP A 74 -15.52 -4.34 1.71
CA ASP A 74 -16.70 -4.17 0.85
C ASP A 74 -16.36 -4.35 -0.62
N VAL A 75 -15.12 -4.17 -1.00
CA VAL A 75 -14.70 -4.38 -2.37
C VAL A 75 -14.74 -5.85 -2.73
N LEU A 76 -14.51 -6.70 -1.73
CA LEU A 76 -14.47 -8.14 -1.95
C LEU A 76 -15.84 -8.76 -2.15
N ASP A 77 -16.89 -8.02 -1.84
CA ASP A 77 -18.25 -8.52 -2.05
C ASP A 77 -18.64 -8.46 -3.52
N GLY A 78 -17.86 -7.78 -4.33
CA GLY A 78 -18.16 -7.64 -5.75
C GLY A 78 -17.41 -8.67 -6.57
N ALA A 79 -16.67 -8.19 -7.56
CA ALA A 79 -16.03 -9.06 -8.53
C ALA A 79 -14.64 -9.52 -8.12
N LEU A 80 -14.03 -8.86 -7.12
CA LEU A 80 -12.66 -9.16 -6.76
C LEU A 80 -12.59 -10.28 -5.74
N SER A 81 -11.80 -11.29 -6.01
CA SER A 81 -11.61 -12.35 -5.04
C SER A 81 -10.56 -11.95 -4.01
N ARG A 82 -10.63 -12.60 -2.85
CA ARG A 82 -9.65 -12.34 -1.80
C ARG A 82 -8.24 -12.65 -2.29
N ARG A 83 -8.10 -13.70 -3.10
CA ARG A 83 -6.79 -14.07 -3.61
C ARG A 83 -6.21 -12.99 -4.52
N GLU A 84 -7.04 -12.41 -5.36
CA GLU A 84 -6.58 -11.33 -6.23
C GLU A 84 -6.14 -10.12 -5.41
N ALA A 85 -6.89 -9.84 -4.34
CA ALA A 85 -6.52 -8.72 -3.47
C ALA A 85 -5.19 -8.98 -2.78
N VAL A 86 -4.99 -10.19 -2.26
CA VAL A 86 -3.75 -10.54 -1.60
C VAL A 86 -2.57 -10.45 -2.56
N ASP A 87 -2.76 -10.96 -3.79
CA ASP A 87 -1.69 -10.92 -4.77
C ASP A 87 -1.32 -9.50 -5.15
N ALA A 88 -2.32 -8.63 -5.29
CA ALA A 88 -2.06 -7.23 -5.63
C ALA A 88 -1.28 -6.55 -4.50
N LEU A 89 -1.68 -6.78 -3.25
CA LEU A 89 -0.99 -6.15 -2.14
C LEU A 89 0.43 -6.65 -2.00
N ARG A 90 0.64 -7.94 -2.27
CA ARG A 90 1.99 -8.50 -2.22
C ARG A 90 2.88 -7.84 -3.27
N ALA A 91 2.35 -7.68 -4.48
CA ALA A 91 3.14 -7.06 -5.55
C ALA A 91 3.51 -5.63 -5.21
N LEU A 92 2.56 -4.89 -4.61
CA LEU A 92 2.84 -3.51 -4.21
C LEU A 92 3.87 -3.46 -3.08
N GLY A 93 3.80 -4.42 -2.15
CA GLY A 93 4.79 -4.50 -1.09
C GLY A 93 6.17 -4.79 -1.63
N GLU A 94 6.25 -5.69 -2.60
CA GLU A 94 7.53 -6.00 -3.22
C GLU A 94 8.11 -4.80 -3.96
N LEU A 95 7.23 -4.00 -4.56
CA LEU A 95 7.67 -2.79 -5.21
C LEU A 95 8.30 -1.83 -4.19
N LEU A 96 7.64 -1.63 -3.06
CA LEU A 96 8.19 -0.75 -2.03
C LEU A 96 9.56 -1.21 -1.58
N GLU A 97 9.74 -2.52 -1.44
CA GLU A 97 11.00 -3.04 -0.94
C GLU A 97 12.07 -3.06 -2.02
N SER A 98 11.68 -3.10 -3.27
CA SER A 98 12.65 -3.09 -4.36
C SER A 98 13.21 -1.69 -4.61
N GLN A 99 12.55 -0.66 -4.11
CA GLN A 99 12.98 0.71 -4.36
C GLN A 99 14.27 1.06 -3.64
N GLY A 100 14.71 0.21 -2.74
CA GLY A 100 15.98 0.43 -2.08
C GLY A 100 17.16 -0.20 -2.80
N ALA A 101 16.92 -0.87 -3.91
CA ALA A 101 17.95 -1.63 -4.61
C ALA A 101 18.69 -0.81 -5.64
N VAL A 102 18.66 0.47 -5.55
CA VAL A 102 19.31 1.33 -6.56
C VAL A 102 20.76 1.55 -6.24
#